data_a92b78cbb8525e5a72e2deff2f038d96
#
_entry.id   a92b78cbb8525e5a72e2deff2f038d96
#
_cell.length_a   1.000
_cell.length_b   1.000
_cell.length_c   1.000
_cell.angle_alpha   90.00
_cell.angle_beta   90.00
_cell.angle_gamma   90.00
#
_symmetry.space_group_name_H-M   'P 1'
#
loop_
_entity.id
_entity.type
_entity.pdbx_description
1 polymer ?
#
loop_
_entity_poly.entity_id
_entity_poly.type
_entity_poly.pdbx_seq_one_letter_code
_entity_poly.pdbx_strand_id
1 'polypeptide(L)'
;MNFQANPISSAMFITATAPNPLVVDLVAQATNLEVHLTWGQWALGMFLPGIAAMLLMPLVIYFLSPPEIKSTPNAKIFAKGKLEELGAMKGSEKIMLGVFVLLLLLWAGALGFLFGISLDATSVALLGLSLVLVSGVLTFGEVLAEKAAWNTLVWFSALVMMATLLGKLGVTQFLAEA
;
A
#
# COMPACT_ATOMS: atom_id res chain seq x y z
N MET A 1 17.11 -6.04 6.64
CA MET A 1 16.46 -6.44 5.37
C MET A 1 15.01 -6.00 5.29
N ASN A 2 14.12 -6.35 6.22
CA ASN A 2 12.70 -5.95 6.14
C ASN A 2 12.48 -4.43 6.03
N PHE A 3 13.22 -3.64 6.78
CA PHE A 3 13.12 -2.18 6.73
C PHE A 3 13.44 -1.61 5.34
N GLN A 4 14.47 -2.12 4.68
CA GLN A 4 14.86 -1.67 3.33
C GLN A 4 13.95 -2.24 2.23
N ALA A 5 13.30 -3.38 2.44
CA ALA A 5 12.34 -3.96 1.51
C ALA A 5 11.01 -3.18 1.49
N ASN A 6 10.62 -2.57 2.62
CA ASN A 6 9.36 -1.87 2.76
C ASN A 6 9.17 -0.72 1.75
N PRO A 7 10.13 0.21 1.53
CA PRO A 7 9.99 1.23 0.50
C PRO A 7 9.80 0.66 -0.91
N ILE A 8 10.49 -0.44 -1.24
CA ILE A 8 10.38 -1.08 -2.56
C ILE A 8 8.97 -1.66 -2.75
N SER A 9 8.48 -2.45 -1.78
CA SER A 9 7.14 -3.02 -1.85
C SER A 9 6.05 -1.95 -1.80
N SER A 10 6.27 -0.87 -1.05
CA SER A 10 5.35 0.28 -1.00
C SER A 10 5.25 1.03 -2.32
N ALA A 11 6.34 1.10 -3.10
CA ALA A 11 6.31 1.70 -4.43
C ALA A 11 5.60 0.83 -5.48
N MET A 12 5.55 -0.49 -5.28
CA MET A 12 4.97 -1.43 -6.26
C MET A 12 3.44 -1.32 -6.39
N PHE A 13 2.74 -0.86 -5.34
CA PHE A 13 1.28 -0.82 -5.31
C PHE A 13 0.78 0.58 -4.97
N ILE A 14 -0.15 1.09 -5.77
CA ILE A 14 -0.66 2.46 -5.63
C ILE A 14 -1.27 2.73 -4.24
N THR A 15 -1.89 1.72 -3.62
CA THR A 15 -2.56 1.82 -2.32
C THR A 15 -1.64 1.54 -1.13
N ALA A 16 -0.36 1.22 -1.37
CA ALA A 16 0.55 0.83 -0.30
C ALA A 16 1.13 2.02 0.49
N THR A 17 1.18 3.21 -0.10
CA THR A 17 1.64 4.42 0.58
C THR A 17 0.93 5.66 0.05
N ALA A 18 0.71 6.64 0.92
CA ALA A 18 -0.05 7.85 0.61
C ALA A 18 0.50 8.70 -0.57
N PRO A 19 1.82 8.84 -0.81
CA PRO A 19 2.33 9.56 -1.97
C PRO A 19 1.95 8.96 -3.33
N ASN A 20 1.73 7.65 -3.44
CA ASN A 20 1.46 7.02 -4.74
C ASN A 20 0.16 7.52 -5.40
N PRO A 21 -1.01 7.54 -4.73
CA PRO A 21 -2.22 8.15 -5.30
C PRO A 21 -2.02 9.61 -5.65
N LEU A 22 -1.27 10.38 -4.83
CA LEU A 22 -0.99 11.78 -5.11
C LEU A 22 -0.22 11.94 -6.43
N VAL A 23 0.79 11.09 -6.70
CA VAL A 23 1.51 11.12 -7.98
C VAL A 23 0.56 10.86 -9.15
N VAL A 24 -0.36 9.91 -9.01
CA VAL A 24 -1.37 9.63 -10.05
C VAL A 24 -2.25 10.84 -10.32
N ASP A 25 -2.73 11.50 -9.26
CA ASP A 25 -3.55 12.70 -9.37
C ASP A 25 -2.77 13.87 -10.01
N LEU A 26 -1.51 14.05 -9.64
CA LEU A 26 -0.65 15.09 -10.22
C LEU A 26 -0.38 14.84 -11.72
N VAL A 27 -0.15 13.58 -12.11
CA VAL A 27 0.01 13.21 -13.53
C VAL A 27 -1.26 13.49 -14.30
N ALA A 28 -2.42 13.10 -13.76
CA ALA A 28 -3.71 13.36 -14.41
C ALA A 28 -3.95 14.87 -14.58
N GLN A 29 -3.65 15.68 -13.57
CA GLN A 29 -3.78 17.15 -13.65
C GLN A 29 -2.79 17.75 -14.66
N ALA A 30 -1.54 17.33 -14.65
CA ALA A 30 -0.50 17.83 -15.56
C ALA A 30 -0.77 17.49 -17.03
N THR A 31 -1.48 16.39 -17.29
CA THR A 31 -1.86 15.93 -18.63
C THR A 31 -3.29 16.35 -19.03
N ASN A 32 -3.93 17.28 -18.32
CA ASN A 32 -5.33 17.67 -18.54
C ASN A 32 -6.30 16.49 -18.61
N LEU A 33 -6.08 15.50 -17.74
CA LEU A 33 -6.86 14.26 -17.64
C LEU A 33 -6.71 13.30 -18.84
N GLU A 34 -5.72 13.49 -19.70
CA GLU A 34 -5.43 12.55 -20.80
C GLU A 34 -4.81 11.24 -20.32
N VAL A 35 -4.04 11.30 -19.21
CA VAL A 35 -3.39 10.11 -18.63
C VAL A 35 -4.01 9.79 -17.28
N HIS A 36 -4.71 8.67 -17.22
CA HIS A 36 -5.22 8.08 -15.99
C HIS A 36 -4.53 6.74 -15.71
N LEU A 37 -3.74 6.71 -14.64
CA LEU A 37 -3.08 5.48 -14.21
C LEU A 37 -4.02 4.69 -13.29
N THR A 38 -4.45 3.53 -13.76
CA THR A 38 -5.21 2.58 -12.94
C THR A 38 -4.29 1.81 -11.98
N TRP A 39 -4.88 1.22 -10.93
CA TRP A 39 -4.14 0.38 -9.98
C TRP A 39 -3.36 -0.74 -10.70
N GLY A 40 -4.00 -1.41 -11.67
CA GLY A 40 -3.37 -2.49 -12.43
C GLY A 40 -2.23 -2.00 -13.33
N GLN A 41 -2.38 -0.87 -14.00
CA GLN A 41 -1.32 -0.27 -14.83
C GLN A 41 -0.11 0.14 -13.99
N TRP A 42 -0.35 0.74 -12.82
CA TRP A 42 0.71 1.06 -11.86
C TRP A 42 1.45 -0.21 -11.42
N ALA A 43 0.71 -1.24 -10.95
CA ALA A 43 1.29 -2.49 -10.49
C ALA A 43 2.12 -3.19 -11.59
N LEU A 44 1.61 -3.24 -12.83
CA LEU A 44 2.33 -3.80 -13.97
C LEU A 44 3.59 -3.00 -14.31
N GLY A 45 3.51 -1.67 -14.32
CA GLY A 45 4.67 -0.81 -14.59
C GLY A 45 5.77 -0.94 -13.53
N MET A 46 5.37 -1.07 -12.26
CA MET A 46 6.30 -1.20 -11.14
C MET A 46 6.74 -2.65 -10.86
N PHE A 47 6.13 -3.64 -11.53
CA PHE A 47 6.43 -5.06 -11.29
C PHE A 47 7.87 -5.41 -11.59
N LEU A 48 8.35 -5.09 -12.78
CA LEU A 48 9.71 -5.42 -13.20
C LEU A 48 10.79 -4.70 -12.38
N PRO A 49 10.76 -3.36 -12.23
CA PRO A 49 11.73 -2.64 -11.40
C PRO A 49 11.62 -3.02 -9.92
N GLY A 50 10.41 -3.26 -9.42
CA GLY A 50 10.19 -3.68 -8.05
C GLY A 50 10.80 -5.04 -7.74
N ILE A 51 10.55 -6.05 -8.57
CA ILE A 51 11.17 -7.39 -8.41
C ILE A 51 12.70 -7.30 -8.54
N ALA A 52 13.22 -6.58 -9.53
CA ALA A 52 14.65 -6.40 -9.66
C ALA A 52 15.26 -5.79 -8.39
N ALA A 53 14.67 -4.73 -7.85
CA ALA A 53 15.10 -4.11 -6.60
C ALA A 53 14.99 -5.05 -5.40
N MET A 54 13.90 -5.82 -5.29
CA MET A 54 13.67 -6.81 -4.22
C MET A 54 14.69 -7.94 -4.24
N LEU A 55 15.18 -8.34 -5.41
CA LEU A 55 16.21 -9.37 -5.55
C LEU A 55 17.62 -8.81 -5.35
N LEU A 56 17.89 -7.61 -5.88
CA LEU A 56 19.21 -6.98 -5.76
C LEU A 56 19.50 -6.50 -4.34
N MET A 57 18.51 -5.96 -3.64
CA MET A 57 18.69 -5.41 -2.31
C MET A 57 19.26 -6.41 -1.29
N PRO A 58 18.72 -7.64 -1.11
CA PRO A 58 19.32 -8.61 -0.19
C PRO A 58 20.71 -9.06 -0.63
N LEU A 59 21.00 -9.12 -1.94
CA LEU A 59 22.34 -9.41 -2.44
C LEU A 59 23.32 -8.30 -2.05
N VAL A 60 22.98 -7.06 -2.29
CA VAL A 60 23.81 -5.91 -1.90
C VAL A 60 24.08 -5.89 -0.41
N ILE A 61 23.03 -6.09 0.41
CA ILE A 61 23.18 -6.13 1.87
C ILE A 61 24.06 -7.30 2.30
N TYR A 62 23.91 -8.47 1.68
CA TYR A 62 24.71 -9.65 2.00
C TYR A 62 26.19 -9.41 1.73
N PHE A 63 26.55 -8.71 0.65
CA PHE A 63 27.94 -8.41 0.31
C PHE A 63 28.52 -7.26 1.15
N LEU A 64 27.71 -6.22 1.46
CA LEU A 64 28.19 -5.08 2.24
C LEU A 64 28.22 -5.35 3.75
N SER A 65 27.30 -6.16 4.25
CA SER A 65 27.15 -6.49 5.67
C SER A 65 26.76 -7.97 5.81
N PRO A 66 27.72 -8.88 5.63
CA PRO A 66 27.46 -10.31 5.73
C PRO A 66 26.95 -10.68 7.11
N PRO A 67 25.97 -11.58 7.23
CA PRO A 67 25.42 -11.99 8.52
C PRO A 67 26.45 -12.79 9.31
N GLU A 68 26.57 -12.49 10.61
CA GLU A 68 27.40 -13.24 11.54
C GLU A 68 26.87 -14.69 11.70
N ILE A 69 25.55 -14.83 11.77
CA ILE A 69 24.86 -16.12 11.90
C ILE A 69 24.50 -16.63 10.49
N LYS A 70 25.26 -17.59 10.00
CA LYS A 70 25.06 -18.18 8.66
C LYS A 70 24.07 -19.34 8.63
N SER A 71 23.73 -19.92 9.79
CA SER A 71 22.81 -21.06 9.89
C SER A 71 21.90 -20.91 11.10
N THR A 72 20.61 -21.16 10.89
CA THR A 72 19.60 -21.17 11.94
C THR A 72 18.95 -22.55 12.04
N PRO A 73 19.66 -23.56 12.59
CA PRO A 73 19.19 -24.94 12.60
C PRO A 73 17.84 -25.13 13.32
N ASN A 74 17.55 -24.27 14.29
CA ASN A 74 16.31 -24.32 15.08
C ASN A 74 15.15 -23.53 14.47
N ALA A 75 15.31 -22.86 13.30
CA ALA A 75 14.27 -22.05 12.71
C ALA A 75 12.97 -22.82 12.42
N LYS A 76 13.09 -24.07 11.94
CA LYS A 76 11.93 -24.94 11.69
C LYS A 76 11.18 -25.30 12.97
N ILE A 77 11.91 -25.62 14.05
CA ILE A 77 11.32 -25.98 15.34
C ILE A 77 10.63 -24.77 15.94
N PHE A 78 11.27 -23.60 15.89
CA PHE A 78 10.71 -22.35 16.35
C PHE A 78 9.44 -21.98 15.56
N ALA A 79 9.48 -22.07 14.22
CA ALA A 79 8.32 -21.77 13.37
C ALA A 79 7.15 -22.73 13.64
N LYS A 80 7.44 -24.04 13.84
CA LYS A 80 6.41 -25.04 14.18
C LYS A 80 5.79 -24.76 15.53
N GLY A 81 6.60 -24.42 16.55
CA GLY A 81 6.09 -24.04 17.87
C GLY A 81 5.18 -22.79 17.81
N LYS A 82 5.59 -21.78 17.03
CA LYS A 82 4.74 -20.59 16.82
C LYS A 82 3.45 -20.90 16.07
N LEU A 83 3.47 -21.80 15.10
CA LEU A 83 2.26 -22.22 14.40
C LEU A 83 1.30 -23.00 15.31
N GLU A 84 1.83 -23.83 16.21
CA GLU A 84 1.06 -24.54 17.22
C GLU A 84 0.43 -23.59 18.26
N GLU A 85 1.18 -22.55 18.70
CA GLU A 85 0.66 -21.49 19.57
C GLU A 85 -0.50 -20.70 18.92
N LEU A 86 -0.43 -20.40 17.62
CA LEU A 86 -1.49 -19.71 16.89
C LEU A 86 -2.76 -20.53 16.77
N GLY A 87 -2.62 -21.87 16.69
CA GLY A 87 -3.74 -22.79 16.55
C GLY A 87 -4.46 -22.70 15.21
N ALA A 88 -5.71 -23.16 15.18
CA ALA A 88 -6.54 -23.13 13.97
C ALA A 88 -7.06 -21.72 13.70
N MET A 89 -7.17 -21.35 12.41
CA MET A 89 -7.65 -20.05 11.95
C MET A 89 -9.06 -19.77 12.50
N LYS A 90 -9.21 -18.65 13.20
CA LYS A 90 -10.46 -18.19 13.83
C LYS A 90 -11.44 -17.67 12.77
N GLY A 91 -12.72 -17.57 13.12
CA GLY A 91 -13.78 -17.05 12.25
C GLY A 91 -13.50 -15.61 11.77
N SER A 92 -13.06 -14.74 12.68
CA SER A 92 -12.66 -13.36 12.38
C SER A 92 -11.49 -13.27 11.37
N GLU A 93 -10.51 -14.16 11.49
CA GLU A 93 -9.37 -14.21 10.57
C GLU A 93 -9.78 -14.64 9.16
N LYS A 94 -10.74 -15.58 9.04
CA LYS A 94 -11.31 -16.00 7.76
C LYS A 94 -12.10 -14.86 7.09
N ILE A 95 -12.87 -14.11 7.87
CA ILE A 95 -13.60 -12.93 7.38
C ILE A 95 -12.59 -11.87 6.90
N MET A 96 -11.57 -11.57 7.70
CA MET A 96 -10.53 -10.61 7.33
C MET A 96 -9.81 -11.04 6.04
N LEU A 97 -9.45 -12.31 5.91
CA LEU A 97 -8.85 -12.85 4.71
C LEU A 97 -9.79 -12.72 3.50
N GLY A 98 -11.08 -13.01 3.67
CA GLY A 98 -12.09 -12.84 2.63
C GLY A 98 -12.22 -11.39 2.17
N VAL A 99 -12.29 -10.44 3.10
CA VAL A 99 -12.32 -9.01 2.80
C VAL A 99 -11.05 -8.58 2.09
N PHE A 100 -9.87 -9.03 2.55
CA PHE A 100 -8.59 -8.70 1.92
C PHE A 100 -8.52 -9.19 0.46
N VAL A 101 -8.90 -10.45 0.20
CA VAL A 101 -8.96 -11.01 -1.16
C VAL A 101 -9.95 -10.24 -2.03
N LEU A 102 -11.12 -9.90 -1.48
CA LEU A 102 -12.11 -9.09 -2.20
C LEU A 102 -11.54 -7.73 -2.60
N LEU A 103 -10.88 -7.02 -1.69
CA LEU A 103 -10.26 -5.72 -1.97
C LEU A 103 -9.19 -5.82 -3.06
N LEU A 104 -8.34 -6.86 -3.00
CA LEU A 104 -7.33 -7.08 -4.05
C LEU A 104 -7.96 -7.30 -5.42
N LEU A 105 -9.03 -8.09 -5.50
CA LEU A 105 -9.74 -8.32 -6.76
C LEU A 105 -10.39 -7.04 -7.30
N LEU A 106 -11.00 -6.23 -6.42
CA LEU A 106 -11.61 -4.96 -6.80
C LEU A 106 -10.56 -3.96 -7.30
N TRP A 107 -9.43 -3.83 -6.61
CA TRP A 107 -8.33 -2.97 -7.04
C TRP A 107 -7.66 -3.45 -8.33
N ALA A 108 -7.57 -4.77 -8.53
CA ALA A 108 -7.09 -5.33 -9.77
C ALA A 108 -8.06 -5.11 -10.96
N GLY A 109 -9.24 -4.54 -10.73
CA GLY A 109 -10.21 -4.21 -11.77
C GLY A 109 -11.14 -5.36 -12.16
N ALA A 110 -11.35 -6.34 -11.27
CA ALA A 110 -12.21 -7.49 -11.56
C ALA A 110 -13.65 -7.09 -11.97
N LEU A 111 -14.22 -6.05 -11.34
CA LEU A 111 -15.53 -5.51 -11.74
C LEU A 111 -15.52 -4.86 -13.11
N GLY A 112 -14.44 -4.18 -13.48
CA GLY A 112 -14.25 -3.61 -14.81
C GLY A 112 -14.20 -4.68 -15.87
N PHE A 113 -13.48 -5.78 -15.61
CA PHE A 113 -13.37 -6.90 -16.52
C PHE A 113 -14.69 -7.68 -16.69
N LEU A 114 -15.45 -7.90 -15.60
CA LEU A 114 -16.67 -8.70 -15.61
C LEU A 114 -17.92 -7.90 -16.00
N PHE A 115 -18.03 -6.64 -15.55
CA PHE A 115 -19.26 -5.84 -15.62
C PHE A 115 -19.07 -4.46 -16.25
N GLY A 116 -17.85 -4.09 -16.65
CA GLY A 116 -17.56 -2.76 -17.18
C GLY A 116 -17.63 -1.63 -16.14
N ILE A 117 -17.63 -1.95 -14.84
CA ILE A 117 -17.74 -0.99 -13.73
C ILE A 117 -16.36 -0.69 -13.18
N SER A 118 -15.95 0.58 -13.20
CA SER A 118 -14.72 1.04 -12.56
C SER A 118 -15.03 1.67 -11.21
N LEU A 119 -14.36 1.19 -10.16
CA LEU A 119 -14.38 1.79 -8.84
C LEU A 119 -13.03 2.47 -8.58
N ASP A 120 -13.06 3.66 -7.98
CA ASP A 120 -11.83 4.29 -7.52
C ASP A 120 -11.25 3.59 -6.28
N ALA A 121 -9.93 3.73 -6.07
CA ALA A 121 -9.23 3.02 -5.02
C ALA A 121 -9.73 3.38 -3.61
N THR A 122 -10.18 4.61 -3.41
CA THR A 122 -10.67 5.12 -2.12
C THR A 122 -12.03 4.51 -1.79
N SER A 123 -12.95 4.44 -2.77
CA SER A 123 -14.26 3.79 -2.60
C SER A 123 -14.11 2.32 -2.23
N VAL A 124 -13.18 1.61 -2.88
CA VAL A 124 -12.87 0.21 -2.56
C VAL A 124 -12.33 0.08 -1.13
N ALA A 125 -11.42 0.97 -0.69
CA ALA A 125 -10.89 0.95 0.67
C ALA A 125 -11.98 1.21 1.72
N LEU A 126 -12.87 2.19 1.48
CA LEU A 126 -14.00 2.49 2.36
C LEU A 126 -15.02 1.33 2.42
N LEU A 127 -15.24 0.63 1.31
CA LEU A 127 -16.04 -0.59 1.28
C LEU A 127 -15.42 -1.65 2.20
N GLY A 128 -14.11 -1.87 2.11
CA GLY A 128 -13.41 -2.82 2.96
C GLY A 128 -13.52 -2.48 4.44
N LEU A 129 -13.30 -1.23 4.81
CA LEU A 129 -13.47 -0.75 6.18
C LEU A 129 -14.91 -0.99 6.67
N SER A 130 -15.90 -0.68 5.84
CA SER A 130 -17.31 -0.90 6.16
C SER A 130 -17.63 -2.38 6.41
N LEU A 131 -17.12 -3.27 5.56
CA LEU A 131 -17.31 -4.72 5.70
C LEU A 131 -16.68 -5.25 6.99
N VAL A 132 -15.49 -4.79 7.35
CA VAL A 132 -14.81 -5.22 8.57
C VAL A 132 -15.53 -4.72 9.83
N LEU A 133 -16.07 -3.49 9.80
CA LEU A 133 -16.88 -2.94 10.90
C LEU A 133 -18.24 -3.67 11.04
N VAL A 134 -18.96 -3.87 9.95
CA VAL A 134 -20.26 -4.55 9.94
C VAL A 134 -20.13 -6.01 10.36
N SER A 135 -19.06 -6.69 9.97
CA SER A 135 -18.79 -8.07 10.39
C SER A 135 -18.38 -8.19 11.85
N GLY A 136 -18.11 -7.10 12.55
CA GLY A 136 -17.65 -7.08 13.94
C GLY A 136 -16.24 -7.61 14.15
N VAL A 137 -15.44 -7.73 13.09
CA VAL A 137 -14.01 -8.12 13.17
C VAL A 137 -13.20 -7.01 13.82
N LEU A 138 -13.54 -5.74 13.50
CA LEU A 138 -13.04 -4.55 14.20
C LEU A 138 -14.21 -3.75 14.75
N THR A 139 -13.97 -3.11 15.88
CA THR A 139 -14.89 -2.14 16.46
C THR A 139 -14.51 -0.73 16.00
N PHE A 140 -15.49 0.17 15.97
CA PHE A 140 -15.23 1.57 15.66
C PHE A 140 -14.25 2.23 16.64
N GLY A 141 -14.26 1.79 17.91
CA GLY A 141 -13.29 2.25 18.91
C GLY A 141 -11.85 1.87 18.56
N GLU A 142 -11.61 0.68 18.03
CA GLU A 142 -10.27 0.25 17.57
C GLU A 142 -9.82 1.05 16.36
N VAL A 143 -10.72 1.36 15.43
CA VAL A 143 -10.40 2.24 14.28
C VAL A 143 -10.00 3.64 14.76
N LEU A 144 -10.73 4.21 15.72
CA LEU A 144 -10.39 5.53 16.31
C LEU A 144 -9.09 5.50 17.12
N ALA A 145 -8.74 4.36 17.72
CA ALA A 145 -7.52 4.19 18.49
C ALA A 145 -6.25 4.08 17.63
N GLU A 146 -6.37 3.87 16.31
CA GLU A 146 -5.23 3.76 15.39
C GLU A 146 -4.58 5.14 15.12
N LYS A 147 -3.78 5.59 16.09
CA LYS A 147 -3.15 6.92 16.07
C LYS A 147 -2.25 7.14 14.86
N ALA A 148 -1.57 6.10 14.37
CA ALA A 148 -0.67 6.22 13.22
C ALA A 148 -1.43 6.60 11.95
N ALA A 149 -2.58 5.97 11.71
CA ALA A 149 -3.44 6.29 10.56
C ALA A 149 -3.98 7.73 10.64
N TRP A 150 -4.51 8.13 11.79
CA TRP A 150 -5.04 9.49 12.01
C TRP A 150 -3.96 10.56 11.90
N ASN A 151 -2.78 10.34 12.49
CA ASN A 151 -1.65 11.25 12.33
C ASN A 151 -1.25 11.41 10.87
N THR A 152 -1.16 10.30 10.13
CA THR A 152 -0.83 10.33 8.69
C THR A 152 -1.89 11.12 7.93
N LEU A 153 -3.18 10.88 8.18
CA LEU A 153 -4.26 11.61 7.54
C LEU A 153 -4.12 13.12 7.74
N VAL A 154 -3.89 13.56 8.98
CA VAL A 154 -3.83 15.00 9.32
C VAL A 154 -2.61 15.68 8.68
N TRP A 155 -1.39 15.21 8.95
CA TRP A 155 -0.20 15.90 8.46
C TRP A 155 -0.06 15.80 6.93
N PHE A 156 -0.42 14.64 6.35
CA PHE A 156 -0.35 14.45 4.89
C PHE A 156 -1.38 15.31 4.15
N SER A 157 -2.62 15.38 4.64
CA SER A 157 -3.64 16.26 4.08
C SER A 157 -3.22 17.73 4.13
N ALA A 158 -2.57 18.15 5.23
CA ALA A 158 -2.04 19.51 5.33
C ALA A 158 -0.94 19.79 4.29
N LEU A 159 -0.01 18.84 4.10
CA LEU A 159 1.03 18.97 3.07
C LEU A 159 0.46 19.03 1.65
N VAL A 160 -0.49 18.15 1.33
CA VAL A 160 -1.16 18.14 0.02
C VAL A 160 -1.90 19.44 -0.23
N MET A 161 -2.62 19.95 0.78
CA MET A 161 -3.31 21.24 0.68
C MET A 161 -2.32 22.39 0.43
N MET A 162 -1.22 22.47 1.17
CA MET A 162 -0.18 23.48 0.96
C MET A 162 0.42 23.38 -0.44
N ALA A 163 0.80 22.19 -0.90
CA ALA A 163 1.34 21.97 -2.23
C ALA A 163 0.36 22.41 -3.33
N THR A 164 -0.92 22.09 -3.19
CA THR A 164 -1.98 22.47 -4.12
C THR A 164 -2.17 23.98 -4.16
N LEU A 165 -2.16 24.65 -3.00
CA LEU A 165 -2.28 26.12 -2.93
C LEU A 165 -1.05 26.80 -3.54
N LEU A 166 0.17 26.35 -3.27
CA LEU A 166 1.39 26.88 -3.88
C LEU A 166 1.37 26.73 -5.41
N GLY A 167 0.86 25.59 -5.92
CA GLY A 167 0.67 25.38 -7.35
C GLY A 167 -0.34 26.36 -7.95
N LYS A 168 -1.51 26.51 -7.31
CA LYS A 168 -2.57 27.46 -7.77
C LYS A 168 -2.13 28.92 -7.73
N LEU A 169 -1.29 29.29 -6.79
CA LEU A 169 -0.74 30.65 -6.65
C LEU A 169 0.45 30.91 -7.59
N GLY A 170 0.87 29.92 -8.41
CA GLY A 170 1.99 30.05 -9.33
C GLY A 170 3.37 30.03 -8.68
N VAL A 171 3.46 29.82 -7.36
CA VAL A 171 4.74 29.81 -6.64
C VAL A 171 5.65 28.69 -7.12
N THR A 172 5.09 27.49 -7.36
CA THR A 172 5.84 26.35 -7.89
C THR A 172 6.40 26.62 -9.28
N GLN A 173 5.65 27.27 -10.15
CA GLN A 173 6.10 27.67 -11.48
C GLN A 173 7.20 28.74 -11.40
N PHE A 174 7.00 29.76 -10.58
CA PHE A 174 8.02 30.78 -10.34
C PHE A 174 9.36 30.20 -9.88
N LEU A 175 9.33 29.24 -8.96
CA LEU A 175 10.55 28.59 -8.47
C LEU A 175 11.19 27.66 -9.50
N ALA A 176 10.42 27.08 -10.44
CA ALA A 176 10.94 26.19 -11.49
C ALA A 176 11.58 26.97 -12.63
N GLU A 177 11.20 28.23 -12.84
CA GLU A 177 11.69 29.13 -13.88
C GLU A 177 12.88 29.99 -13.40
N ALA A 178 13.15 30.06 -12.10
CA ALA A 178 14.26 30.81 -11.49
C ALA A 178 15.56 30.02 -11.46
#